data_3b36c2e4f7b6dd426be4a07f36a2bbaa
#
_entry.id   3b36c2e4f7b6dd426be4a07f36a2bbaa
#
_cell.length_a   1.000
_cell.length_b   1.000
_cell.length_c   1.000
_cell.angle_alpha   90.00
_cell.angle_beta   90.00
_cell.angle_gamma   90.00
#
_symmetry.space_group_name_H-M   'P 1'
#
loop_
_entity.id
_entity.type
_entity.pdbx_description
1 polymer ?
#
loop_
_entity_poly.entity_id
_entity_poly.type
_entity_poly.pdbx_seq_one_letter_code
_entity_poly.pdbx_strand_id
1 'polypeptide(L)'
;MLSMKNYRLAVDENGSPFVLNSKGSIDFGYITEEMNLPAAPIRVAEGLSGPKGYGLKHIVEGHEKEIINAGYDSVYDFIEDVANDFTVIKEGKSGSFLLEKGDAYHNTLFVALSREGDYWKVVSGGIFRTRYSKNKRIIHSASEAQMPSPAEGDLLPSEDYR
;
A
#
# COMPACT_ATOMS: atom_id res chain seq x y z
N MET A 1 -23.49 -0.50 -4.71
CA MET A 1 -22.78 -0.57 -4.51
C MET A 1 -22.21 -1.28 -4.22
N LEU A 2 -22.01 -1.60 -4.31
CA LEU A 2 -21.46 -2.03 -4.30
C LEU A 2 -20.62 -2.87 -4.28
N SER A 3 -19.88 -2.98 -4.51
CA SER A 3 -18.79 -3.92 -4.56
C SER A 3 -17.93 -3.90 -3.32
N MET A 4 -18.25 -3.08 -2.40
CA MET A 4 -17.56 -3.06 -1.13
C MET A 4 -18.07 -4.18 -0.26
N LYS A 5 -17.14 -4.97 0.28
CA LYS A 5 -17.52 -5.91 1.30
C LYS A 5 -18.00 -5.18 2.54
N ASN A 6 -18.81 -5.85 3.30
CA ASN A 6 -19.10 -5.37 4.63
C ASN A 6 -17.83 -5.48 5.44
N TYR A 7 -17.40 -4.38 5.98
CA TYR A 7 -16.21 -4.36 6.81
C TYR A 7 -16.59 -3.96 8.22
N ARG A 8 -15.72 -4.25 9.16
CA ARG A 8 -15.94 -3.94 10.56
C ARG A 8 -14.86 -3.02 11.04
N LEU A 9 -15.18 -2.28 12.09
CA LEU A 9 -14.26 -1.35 12.72
C LEU A 9 -13.93 -1.83 14.11
N ALA A 10 -12.72 -1.52 14.56
CA ALA A 10 -12.30 -1.73 15.94
C ALA A 10 -11.42 -0.57 16.33
N VAL A 11 -11.22 -0.37 17.62
CA VAL A 11 -10.40 0.74 18.09
C VAL A 11 -9.05 0.22 18.54
N ASP A 12 -8.04 1.07 18.45
CA ASP A 12 -6.73 0.76 18.99
C ASP A 12 -6.70 1.14 20.47
N GLU A 13 -5.54 1.04 21.09
CA GLU A 13 -5.41 1.31 22.52
C GLU A 13 -5.69 2.77 22.87
N ASN A 14 -5.68 3.66 21.89
CA ASN A 14 -5.97 5.06 22.09
C ASN A 14 -7.41 5.42 21.75
N GLY A 15 -8.22 4.42 21.39
CA GLY A 15 -9.62 4.65 21.04
C GLY A 15 -9.85 5.10 19.62
N SER A 16 -8.85 5.06 18.76
CA SER A 16 -9.00 5.47 17.36
C SER A 16 -9.57 4.30 16.55
N PRO A 17 -10.59 4.55 15.72
CA PRO A 17 -11.23 3.47 14.96
C PRO A 17 -10.49 3.16 13.68
N PHE A 18 -10.35 1.89 13.39
CA PHE A 18 -9.73 1.41 12.16
C PHE A 18 -10.52 0.24 11.58
N VAL A 19 -10.35 0.03 10.29
CA VAL A 19 -10.97 -1.08 9.59
C VAL A 19 -10.27 -2.37 10.00
N LEU A 20 -11.04 -3.44 10.22
CA LEU A 20 -10.47 -4.75 10.48
C LEU A 20 -10.16 -5.45 9.16
N ASN A 21 -9.04 -6.17 9.11
CA ASN A 21 -8.73 -6.98 7.93
C ASN A 21 -9.53 -8.29 7.98
N SER A 22 -9.30 -9.16 7.01
CA SER A 22 -10.06 -10.40 6.90
C SER A 22 -9.80 -11.35 8.05
N LYS A 23 -8.73 -11.15 8.78
CA LYS A 23 -8.36 -11.99 9.93
C LYS A 23 -8.76 -11.38 11.26
N GLY A 24 -9.47 -10.27 11.22
CA GLY A 24 -9.94 -9.62 12.44
C GLY A 24 -8.94 -8.73 13.14
N SER A 25 -7.94 -8.26 12.44
CA SER A 25 -6.92 -7.36 13.00
C SER A 25 -7.02 -5.99 12.37
N ILE A 26 -6.68 -4.95 13.14
CA ILE A 26 -6.58 -3.60 12.57
C ILE A 26 -5.25 -3.40 11.85
N ASP A 27 -4.30 -4.33 12.02
CA ASP A 27 -3.00 -4.23 11.36
C ASP A 27 -3.08 -5.01 10.05
N PHE A 28 -3.08 -4.29 8.93
CA PHE A 28 -3.17 -4.90 7.61
C PHE A 28 -1.83 -5.43 7.11
N GLY A 29 -0.75 -4.92 7.67
CA GLY A 29 0.59 -5.33 7.31
C GLY A 29 1.56 -4.57 8.19
N TYR A 30 2.84 -4.70 7.87
CA TYR A 30 3.88 -4.08 8.70
C TYR A 30 4.99 -3.53 7.85
N ILE A 31 5.52 -2.39 8.26
CA ILE A 31 6.78 -1.88 7.74
C ILE A 31 7.79 -2.12 8.85
N THR A 32 8.92 -2.71 8.49
CA THR A 32 9.96 -3.07 9.45
C THR A 32 11.19 -2.22 9.22
N GLU A 33 12.11 -2.25 10.18
CA GLU A 33 13.32 -1.45 10.07
C GLU A 33 14.20 -1.87 8.89
N GLU A 34 14.14 -3.14 8.51
CA GLU A 34 14.89 -3.60 7.35
C GLU A 34 14.45 -2.93 6.07
N MET A 35 13.27 -2.33 6.07
CA MET A 35 12.75 -1.61 4.90
C MET A 35 13.19 -0.16 4.86
N ASN A 36 14.08 0.24 5.77
CA ASN A 36 14.66 1.59 5.80
C ASN A 36 13.67 2.67 6.18
N LEU A 37 12.62 2.31 6.91
CA LEU A 37 11.62 3.23 7.42
C LEU A 37 11.30 2.86 8.86
N PRO A 38 10.71 3.77 9.64
CA PRO A 38 10.32 3.44 11.00
C PRO A 38 9.39 2.24 11.05
N ALA A 39 9.68 1.31 11.94
CA ALA A 39 8.89 0.10 12.09
C ALA A 39 7.55 0.43 12.72
N ALA A 40 6.46 0.01 12.08
CA ALA A 40 5.12 0.21 12.59
C ALA A 40 4.12 -0.56 11.73
N PRO A 41 2.94 -0.86 12.28
CA PRO A 41 1.92 -1.53 11.47
C PRO A 41 1.27 -0.59 10.47
N ILE A 42 0.67 -1.17 9.45
CA ILE A 42 -0.09 -0.44 8.44
C ILE A 42 -1.57 -0.54 8.81
N ARG A 43 -2.24 0.60 8.94
CA ARG A 43 -3.64 0.64 9.36
C ARG A 43 -4.48 1.47 8.41
N VAL A 44 -5.76 1.15 8.36
CA VAL A 44 -6.69 1.75 7.42
C VAL A 44 -7.86 2.36 8.19
N ALA A 45 -8.00 3.67 8.13
CA ALA A 45 -9.17 4.31 8.67
C ALA A 45 -10.30 4.24 7.65
N GLU A 46 -11.55 4.31 8.12
CA GLU A 46 -12.67 4.45 7.22
C GLU A 46 -12.50 5.70 6.36
N GLY A 47 -12.08 6.78 6.99
CA GLY A 47 -11.67 7.98 6.30
C GLY A 47 -12.81 8.83 5.81
N LEU A 48 -12.47 9.68 4.84
CA LEU A 48 -13.40 10.63 4.26
C LEU A 48 -13.24 10.61 2.75
N SER A 49 -14.35 10.79 2.04
CA SER A 49 -14.30 11.00 0.59
C SER A 49 -14.10 12.50 0.32
N GLY A 50 -13.96 12.85 -0.97
CA GLY A 50 -13.81 14.24 -1.38
C GLY A 50 -12.37 14.62 -1.65
N PRO A 51 -12.16 15.90 -2.05
CA PRO A 51 -10.82 16.33 -2.49
C PRO A 51 -9.74 16.21 -1.42
N LYS A 52 -10.12 16.32 -0.17
CA LYS A 52 -9.18 16.17 0.94
C LYS A 52 -9.38 14.86 1.66
N GLY A 53 -9.95 13.88 0.96
CA GLY A 53 -10.25 12.60 1.57
C GLY A 53 -9.04 11.76 1.79
N TYR A 54 -9.25 10.70 2.55
CA TYR A 54 -8.21 9.72 2.83
C TYR A 54 -8.87 8.42 3.29
N GLY A 55 -8.08 7.33 3.28
CA GLY A 55 -8.54 6.06 3.81
C GLY A 55 -9.44 5.30 2.85
N LEU A 56 -10.18 4.36 3.42
CA LEU A 56 -11.00 3.45 2.62
C LEU A 56 -11.99 4.18 1.73
N LYS A 57 -12.73 5.13 2.30
CA LYS A 57 -13.74 5.85 1.53
C LYS A 57 -13.16 6.62 0.36
N HIS A 58 -12.00 7.21 0.56
CA HIS A 58 -11.34 7.97 -0.50
C HIS A 58 -10.93 7.07 -1.66
N ILE A 59 -10.40 5.90 -1.35
CA ILE A 59 -9.98 4.97 -2.39
C ILE A 59 -11.20 4.45 -3.15
N VAL A 60 -12.27 4.12 -2.44
CA VAL A 60 -13.50 3.68 -3.09
C VAL A 60 -13.99 4.75 -4.05
N GLU A 61 -14.05 5.99 -3.60
CA GLU A 61 -14.55 7.07 -4.43
C GLU A 61 -13.72 7.27 -5.69
N GLY A 62 -12.41 7.22 -5.58
CA GLY A 62 -11.53 7.60 -6.68
C GLY A 62 -11.01 6.45 -7.52
N HIS A 63 -10.95 5.24 -6.99
CA HIS A 63 -10.20 4.17 -7.64
C HIS A 63 -10.90 2.81 -7.65
N GLU A 64 -12.13 2.73 -7.19
CA GLU A 64 -12.80 1.44 -7.10
C GLU A 64 -12.90 0.75 -8.45
N LYS A 65 -13.25 1.51 -9.49
CA LYS A 65 -13.48 0.93 -10.79
C LYS A 65 -12.24 0.24 -11.35
N GLU A 66 -11.11 0.93 -11.28
CA GLU A 66 -9.87 0.35 -11.79
C GLU A 66 -9.43 -0.85 -10.96
N ILE A 67 -9.68 -0.82 -9.66
CA ILE A 67 -9.31 -1.91 -8.77
C ILE A 67 -10.14 -3.16 -9.08
N ILE A 68 -11.44 -2.99 -9.24
CA ILE A 68 -12.31 -4.11 -9.59
C ILE A 68 -11.93 -4.66 -10.97
N ASN A 69 -11.66 -3.78 -11.92
CA ASN A 69 -11.25 -4.21 -13.26
C ASN A 69 -9.93 -4.98 -13.26
N ALA A 70 -9.11 -4.77 -12.25
CA ALA A 70 -7.84 -5.48 -12.13
C ALA A 70 -8.00 -6.88 -11.52
N GLY A 71 -9.22 -7.24 -11.11
CA GLY A 71 -9.49 -8.58 -10.64
C GLY A 71 -9.77 -8.71 -9.16
N TYR A 72 -9.76 -7.63 -8.43
CA TYR A 72 -10.09 -7.69 -7.00
C TYR A 72 -11.59 -7.70 -6.80
N ASP A 73 -12.04 -8.39 -5.78
CA ASP A 73 -13.47 -8.41 -5.45
C ASP A 73 -13.93 -7.08 -4.86
N SER A 74 -13.04 -6.36 -4.22
CA SER A 74 -13.39 -5.09 -3.59
C SER A 74 -12.13 -4.28 -3.32
N VAL A 75 -12.33 -2.99 -3.03
CA VAL A 75 -11.22 -2.13 -2.60
C VAL A 75 -10.59 -2.66 -1.32
N TYR A 76 -11.43 -3.18 -0.43
CA TYR A 76 -10.99 -3.77 0.81
C TYR A 76 -9.96 -4.90 0.57
N ASP A 77 -10.27 -5.79 -0.38
CA ASP A 77 -9.36 -6.89 -0.71
C ASP A 77 -8.06 -6.38 -1.34
N PHE A 78 -8.17 -5.33 -2.14
CA PHE A 78 -7.00 -4.71 -2.75
C PHE A 78 -6.06 -4.17 -1.69
N ILE A 79 -6.60 -3.44 -0.71
CA ILE A 79 -5.77 -2.87 0.34
C ILE A 79 -5.06 -3.97 1.13
N GLU A 80 -5.80 -5.00 1.47
CA GLU A 80 -5.22 -6.10 2.25
C GLU A 80 -4.09 -6.79 1.46
N ASP A 81 -4.32 -7.03 0.17
CA ASP A 81 -3.32 -7.70 -0.66
C ASP A 81 -2.04 -6.88 -0.75
N VAL A 82 -2.15 -5.59 -1.05
CA VAL A 82 -0.95 -4.77 -1.20
C VAL A 82 -0.25 -4.59 0.13
N ALA A 83 -0.99 -4.37 1.20
CA ALA A 83 -0.38 -4.16 2.52
C ALA A 83 0.40 -5.39 2.98
N ASN A 84 -0.04 -6.59 2.58
CA ASN A 84 0.66 -7.81 2.97
C ASN A 84 1.80 -8.19 2.03
N ASP A 85 1.70 -7.82 0.76
CA ASP A 85 2.59 -8.39 -0.24
C ASP A 85 3.33 -7.38 -1.10
N PHE A 86 3.40 -6.11 -0.68
CA PHE A 86 4.17 -5.14 -1.44
C PHE A 86 5.64 -5.56 -1.46
N THR A 87 6.32 -5.23 -2.54
CA THR A 87 7.72 -5.61 -2.71
C THR A 87 8.64 -4.43 -2.85
N VAL A 88 8.11 -3.24 -3.15
CA VAL A 88 8.93 -2.05 -3.34
C VAL A 88 8.30 -0.89 -2.59
N ILE A 89 9.15 -0.09 -1.96
CA ILE A 89 8.72 1.16 -1.33
C ILE A 89 9.45 2.30 -2.01
N LYS A 90 8.71 3.32 -2.41
CA LYS A 90 9.29 4.51 -3.03
C LYS A 90 8.86 5.74 -2.27
N GLU A 91 9.68 6.77 -2.35
CA GLU A 91 9.38 8.04 -1.70
C GLU A 91 8.35 8.82 -2.51
N GLY A 92 7.31 9.29 -1.83
CA GLY A 92 6.29 10.12 -2.46
C GLY A 92 6.42 11.57 -2.06
N LYS A 93 5.34 12.31 -2.19
CA LYS A 93 5.31 13.72 -1.85
C LYS A 93 4.97 13.91 -0.38
N SER A 94 5.51 14.96 0.21
CA SER A 94 5.06 15.46 1.51
C SER A 94 5.06 14.41 2.61
N GLY A 95 6.11 13.60 2.65
CA GLY A 95 6.23 12.62 3.72
C GLY A 95 5.43 11.35 3.50
N SER A 96 4.87 11.16 2.32
CA SER A 96 4.20 9.92 2.00
C SER A 96 5.15 8.95 1.31
N PHE A 97 4.75 7.69 1.29
CA PHE A 97 5.52 6.64 0.62
C PHE A 97 4.57 5.76 -0.17
N LEU A 98 5.08 5.17 -1.24
CA LEU A 98 4.32 4.27 -2.09
C LEU A 98 4.73 2.85 -1.79
N LEU A 99 3.76 2.01 -1.46
CA LEU A 99 3.97 0.57 -1.33
C LEU A 99 3.47 -0.06 -2.61
N GLU A 100 4.36 -0.68 -3.36
CA GLU A 100 4.05 -1.15 -4.71
C GLU A 100 4.15 -2.66 -4.83
N LYS A 101 3.25 -3.22 -5.63
CA LYS A 101 3.22 -4.64 -5.95
C LYS A 101 2.89 -4.78 -7.42
N GLY A 102 3.60 -5.68 -8.13
CA GLY A 102 3.31 -5.96 -9.54
C GLY A 102 4.38 -5.46 -10.47
N ASP A 103 4.26 -5.81 -11.74
CA ASP A 103 5.27 -5.53 -12.76
C ASP A 103 4.86 -4.47 -13.76
N ALA A 104 3.95 -4.81 -14.68
CA ALA A 104 3.53 -3.89 -15.73
C ALA A 104 2.72 -2.74 -15.18
N TYR A 105 1.88 -3.04 -14.20
CA TYR A 105 1.13 -2.05 -13.44
C TYR A 105 1.46 -2.28 -11.99
N HIS A 106 1.59 -1.18 -11.25
CA HIS A 106 1.85 -1.26 -9.83
C HIS A 106 0.58 -1.06 -9.04
N ASN A 107 0.19 -2.08 -8.29
CA ASN A 107 -0.86 -1.96 -7.29
C ASN A 107 -0.25 -1.20 -6.13
N THR A 108 -0.73 -0.02 -5.86
CA THR A 108 -0.01 0.92 -5.01
C THR A 108 -0.89 1.41 -3.87
N LEU A 109 -0.32 1.41 -2.66
CA LEU A 109 -0.89 2.13 -1.52
C LEU A 109 0.02 3.31 -1.20
N PHE A 110 -0.60 4.45 -0.93
CA PHE A 110 0.12 5.62 -0.44
C PHE A 110 -0.07 5.66 1.06
N VAL A 111 1.02 5.68 1.79
CA VAL A 111 0.98 5.66 3.26
C VAL A 111 1.76 6.82 3.83
N ALA A 112 1.39 7.24 5.03
CA ALA A 112 2.11 8.27 5.77
C ALA A 112 2.16 7.85 7.24
N LEU A 113 3.29 8.17 7.88
CA LEU A 113 3.44 7.83 9.30
C LEU A 113 2.55 8.72 10.14
N SER A 114 1.93 8.13 11.15
CA SER A 114 1.10 8.90 12.08
C SER A 114 1.97 9.88 12.84
N ARG A 115 1.31 10.90 13.42
CA ARG A 115 2.04 11.96 14.12
C ARG A 115 2.97 11.43 15.21
N GLU A 116 2.50 10.46 15.97
CA GLU A 116 3.30 9.88 17.05
C GLU A 116 4.18 8.73 16.60
N GLY A 117 4.08 8.33 15.33
CA GLY A 117 4.89 7.23 14.83
C GLY A 117 4.36 5.85 15.16
N ASP A 118 3.11 5.74 15.60
CA ASP A 118 2.56 4.47 16.06
C ASP A 118 2.11 3.56 14.93
N TYR A 119 1.79 4.13 13.78
CA TYR A 119 1.32 3.32 12.66
C TYR A 119 1.48 4.09 11.35
N TRP A 120 1.47 3.34 10.25
CA TRP A 120 1.45 3.89 8.91
C TRP A 120 0.01 3.92 8.43
N LYS A 121 -0.52 5.09 8.15
CA LYS A 121 -1.91 5.16 7.73
C LYS A 121 -1.99 5.15 6.22
N VAL A 122 -2.93 4.38 5.71
CA VAL A 122 -3.23 4.35 4.29
C VAL A 122 -3.98 5.63 3.94
N VAL A 123 -3.39 6.42 3.05
CA VAL A 123 -3.97 7.69 2.64
C VAL A 123 -4.77 7.50 1.36
N SER A 124 -4.21 6.79 0.40
CA SER A 124 -4.84 6.59 -0.89
C SER A 124 -4.30 5.29 -1.50
N GLY A 125 -4.78 4.93 -2.67
CA GLY A 125 -4.29 3.76 -3.37
C GLY A 125 -4.94 3.65 -4.73
N GLY A 126 -4.35 2.84 -5.58
CA GLY A 126 -4.86 2.63 -6.92
C GLY A 126 -3.88 1.80 -7.73
N ILE A 127 -4.16 1.70 -9.01
CA ILE A 127 -3.34 0.91 -9.92
C ILE A 127 -2.73 1.86 -10.94
N PHE A 128 -1.41 1.89 -10.96
CA PHE A 128 -0.67 2.86 -11.77
C PHE A 128 0.26 2.15 -12.73
N ARG A 129 0.51 2.78 -13.86
CA ARG A 129 1.50 2.26 -14.80
C ARG A 129 2.88 2.37 -14.17
N THR A 130 3.74 1.45 -14.54
CA THR A 130 5.11 1.42 -14.02
C THR A 130 5.79 2.78 -14.13
N ARG A 131 5.61 3.46 -15.25
CA ARG A 131 6.31 4.74 -15.45
C ARG A 131 5.85 5.86 -14.52
N TYR A 132 4.70 5.72 -13.90
CA TYR A 132 4.22 6.74 -12.97
C TYR A 132 5.23 6.99 -11.85
N SER A 133 5.83 5.93 -11.32
CA SER A 133 6.77 6.07 -10.21
C SER A 133 8.21 5.79 -10.60
N LYS A 134 8.48 5.73 -11.90
CA LYS A 134 9.78 5.32 -12.40
C LYS A 134 10.94 6.15 -11.86
N ASN A 135 10.74 7.44 -11.70
CA ASN A 135 11.80 8.34 -11.27
C ASN A 135 11.76 8.64 -9.76
N LYS A 136 10.87 8.01 -9.02
CA LYS A 136 10.82 8.22 -7.59
C LYS A 136 11.90 7.39 -6.92
N ARG A 137 12.44 7.93 -5.82
CA ARG A 137 13.53 7.27 -5.11
C ARG A 137 13.05 5.98 -4.46
N ILE A 138 13.78 4.91 -4.68
CA ILE A 138 13.48 3.62 -4.08
C ILE A 138 14.04 3.61 -2.66
N ILE A 139 13.17 3.33 -1.71
CA ILE A 139 13.56 3.19 -0.30
C ILE A 139 13.92 1.75 0.02
N HIS A 140 13.18 0.81 -0.59
CA HIS A 140 13.33 -0.61 -0.28
C HIS A 140 12.83 -1.43 -1.45
N SER A 141 13.48 -2.56 -1.72
CA SER A 141 13.06 -3.50 -2.74
C SER A 141 13.27 -4.90 -2.24
N ALA A 142 12.17 -5.56 -1.84
CA ALA A 142 12.24 -6.91 -1.33
C ALA A 142 12.56 -7.91 -2.43
N SER A 143 12.06 -7.65 -3.65
CA SER A 143 12.36 -8.53 -4.78
C SER A 143 13.83 -8.70 -4.96
N GLU A 144 14.54 -7.60 -4.91
CA GLU A 144 15.96 -7.60 -5.09
C GLU A 144 16.66 -8.39 -4.00
N ALA A 145 16.23 -8.19 -2.78
CA ALA A 145 16.83 -8.87 -1.64
C ALA A 145 16.59 -10.38 -1.68
N GLN A 146 15.52 -10.81 -2.32
CA GLN A 146 15.17 -12.22 -2.37
C GLN A 146 15.73 -12.95 -3.57
N MET A 147 16.33 -12.23 -4.50
CA MET A 147 16.89 -12.89 -5.68
C MET A 147 18.09 -13.72 -5.28
N PRO A 148 18.17 -14.91 -5.83
CA PRO A 148 19.33 -15.72 -5.57
C PRO A 148 20.42 -15.14 -6.39
N SER A 149 21.01 -14.73 -6.65
CA SER A 149 22.02 -14.20 -7.28
C SER A 149 22.17 -14.26 -8.61
N PRO A 150 22.43 -14.23 -9.08
CA PRO A 150 22.57 -14.08 -9.92
C PRO A 150 22.75 -13.99 -10.67
N ALA A 151 22.81 -14.28 -11.01
CA ALA A 151 22.82 -14.27 -11.55
C ALA A 151 22.49 -13.78 -12.15
N GLU A 152 22.40 -13.84 -12.24
CA GLU A 152 21.80 -13.53 -12.70
C GLU A 152 21.71 -12.63 -13.12
N GLY A 153 22.19 -12.48 -13.42
CA GLY A 153 21.86 -11.85 -13.76
C GLY A 153 21.75 -11.05 -14.16
N ASP A 154 21.78 -11.14 -14.22
CA ASP A 154 21.33 -10.56 -14.43
C ASP A 154 21.16 -9.76 -14.66
N LEU A 155 21.59 -9.85 -14.76
CA LEU A 155 21.15 -9.25 -14.74
C LEU A 155 20.90 -8.40 -15.16
N LEU A 156 20.89 -8.27 -15.51
CA LEU A 156 20.51 -7.57 -15.78
C LEU A 156 19.89 -6.95 -16.10
N PRO A 157 19.48 -7.24 -16.15
CA PRO A 157 18.76 -6.61 -16.51
C PRO A 157 18.21 -5.64 -16.28
N SER A 158 18.31 -5.70 -15.83
CA SER A 158 17.68 -4.96 -15.36
C SER A 158 17.66 -3.73 -15.72
N GLU A 159 17.97 -3.38 -16.25
CA GLU A 159 17.96 -2.30 -16.56
C GLU A 159 17.11 -1.92 -17.33
N ASP A 160 16.64 -2.42 -17.68
CA ASP A 160 15.82 -2.17 -18.30
C ASP A 160 14.81 -1.75 -17.80
N TYR A 161 14.48 -1.93 -17.01
CA TYR A 161 13.50 -1.46 -16.58
C TYR A 161 13.71 -0.47 -15.83
N ARG A 162 14.17 0.01 -15.67
CA ARG A 162 14.32 0.85 -14.94
C ARG A 162 13.93 1.92 -15.34
#